data_ad84695cc35c725ecc45ca10cf7e8da5
#
_entry.id   ad84695cc35c725ecc45ca10cf7e8da5
#
_cell.length_a   1.000
_cell.length_b   1.000
_cell.length_c   1.000
_cell.angle_alpha   90.00
_cell.angle_beta   90.00
_cell.angle_gamma   90.00
#
_symmetry.space_group_name_H-M   'P 1'
#
loop_
_entity.id
_entity.type
_entity.pdbx_description
1 polymer ?
#
loop_
_entity_poly.entity_id
_entity_poly.type
_entity_poly.pdbx_seq_one_letter_code
_entity_poly.pdbx_strand_id
1 'polypeptide(L)'
;LQRLRDLDPRGAADALADLADPAIAQILSRLNPGQAVEVLEEFPADRRQRIAAADSAGEQWLRDQGYAEGSVGRLMEKPLAVFPRTTLIRDAVEALRGMVRQTLVTYLWVVDEGHRLAGVVAFRELLYADDGQTLADVMVSSPFFLTAEMGLIDAMHAVVTRHYPVYPVCNSDRHLIGVVRGSVLFEQQTFEISAQAG
;
A
#
# COMPACT_ATOMS: atom_id res chain seq x y z
N LEU A 1 -2.83 -11.92 -17.22
CA LEU A 1 -2.10 -11.29 -16.12
C LEU A 1 -0.59 -11.59 -16.20
N GLN A 2 -0.17 -12.86 -16.29
CA GLN A 2 1.26 -13.21 -16.37
C GLN A 2 1.96 -12.46 -17.54
N ARG A 3 1.36 -12.48 -18.73
CA ARG A 3 1.91 -11.77 -19.92
C ARG A 3 1.99 -10.26 -19.76
N LEU A 4 1.11 -9.63 -19.00
CA LEU A 4 1.15 -8.17 -18.75
C LEU A 4 2.29 -7.78 -17.82
N ARG A 5 2.66 -8.67 -16.89
CA ARG A 5 3.79 -8.45 -15.96
C ARG A 5 5.16 -8.48 -16.66
N ASP A 6 5.23 -9.12 -17.82
CA ASP A 6 6.46 -9.27 -18.62
C ASP A 6 6.59 -8.15 -19.68
N LEU A 7 5.59 -7.28 -19.83
CA LEU A 7 5.60 -6.15 -20.76
C LEU A 7 6.09 -4.88 -20.04
N ASP A 8 6.72 -4.00 -20.82
CA ASP A 8 6.93 -2.63 -20.36
C ASP A 8 5.60 -1.89 -20.18
N PRO A 9 5.55 -0.77 -19.43
CA PRO A 9 4.31 -0.06 -19.14
C PRO A 9 3.50 0.31 -20.38
N ARG A 10 4.17 0.76 -21.45
CA ARG A 10 3.54 1.15 -22.71
C ARG A 10 2.95 -0.06 -23.44
N GLY A 11 3.71 -1.14 -23.56
CA GLY A 11 3.20 -2.38 -24.17
C GLY A 11 2.03 -2.97 -23.41
N ALA A 12 2.02 -2.85 -22.07
CA ALA A 12 0.91 -3.24 -21.24
C ALA A 12 -0.33 -2.35 -21.47
N ALA A 13 -0.15 -1.03 -21.56
CA ALA A 13 -1.24 -0.09 -21.84
C ALA A 13 -1.83 -0.31 -23.25
N ASP A 14 -0.99 -0.54 -24.26
CA ASP A 14 -1.41 -0.84 -25.62
C ASP A 14 -2.24 -2.15 -25.68
N ALA A 15 -1.82 -3.17 -24.94
CA ALA A 15 -2.56 -4.44 -24.84
C ALA A 15 -3.93 -4.30 -24.15
N LEU A 16 -4.12 -3.27 -23.35
CA LEU A 16 -5.36 -2.97 -22.63
C LEU A 16 -6.22 -1.92 -23.35
N ALA A 17 -5.69 -1.26 -24.39
CA ALA A 17 -6.29 -0.06 -24.99
C ALA A 17 -7.74 -0.25 -25.46
N ASP A 18 -8.09 -1.43 -25.97
CA ASP A 18 -9.43 -1.76 -26.52
C ASP A 18 -10.43 -2.19 -25.44
N LEU A 19 -10.01 -2.34 -24.18
CA LEU A 19 -10.90 -2.74 -23.09
C LEU A 19 -11.67 -1.54 -22.53
N ALA A 20 -12.83 -1.82 -21.94
CA ALA A 20 -13.59 -0.82 -21.18
C ALA A 20 -12.84 -0.40 -19.91
N ASP A 21 -12.96 0.89 -19.53
CA ASP A 21 -12.25 1.46 -18.39
C ASP A 21 -12.41 0.66 -17.07
N PRO A 22 -13.61 0.12 -16.69
CA PRO A 22 -13.74 -0.73 -15.51
C PRO A 22 -12.97 -2.06 -15.61
N ALA A 23 -12.85 -2.65 -16.80
CA ALA A 23 -12.10 -3.87 -17.00
C ALA A 23 -10.59 -3.62 -16.87
N ILE A 24 -10.10 -2.49 -17.37
CA ILE A 24 -8.72 -2.04 -17.18
C ILE A 24 -8.45 -1.88 -15.68
N ALA A 25 -9.29 -1.15 -14.96
CA ALA A 25 -9.14 -0.94 -13.52
C ALA A 25 -9.05 -2.25 -12.73
N GLN A 26 -9.90 -3.23 -13.02
CA GLN A 26 -9.84 -4.56 -12.41
C GLN A 26 -8.55 -5.35 -12.72
N ILE A 27 -7.94 -5.10 -13.88
CA ILE A 27 -6.66 -5.70 -14.23
C ILE A 27 -5.54 -5.02 -13.46
N LEU A 28 -5.52 -3.69 -13.44
CA LEU A 28 -4.51 -2.89 -12.74
C LEU A 28 -4.49 -3.21 -11.23
N SER A 29 -5.65 -3.38 -10.59
CA SER A 29 -5.74 -3.72 -9.16
C SER A 29 -5.14 -5.08 -8.78
N ARG A 30 -4.80 -5.92 -9.78
CA ARG A 30 -4.13 -7.21 -9.60
C ARG A 30 -2.64 -7.19 -9.93
N LEU A 31 -2.13 -6.07 -10.40
CA LEU A 31 -0.70 -5.86 -10.63
C LEU A 31 -0.02 -5.42 -9.33
N ASN A 32 1.31 -5.40 -9.36
CA ASN A 32 2.08 -4.68 -8.37
C ASN A 32 1.68 -3.19 -8.39
N PRO A 33 1.52 -2.50 -7.23
CA PRO A 33 1.10 -1.10 -7.19
C PRO A 33 1.92 -0.18 -8.10
N GLY A 34 3.25 -0.33 -8.11
CA GLY A 34 4.13 0.44 -8.99
C GLY A 34 3.81 0.24 -10.47
N GLN A 35 3.67 -1.02 -10.91
CA GLN A 35 3.29 -1.33 -12.28
C GLN A 35 1.90 -0.79 -12.64
N ALA A 36 0.94 -0.82 -11.69
CA ALA A 36 -0.38 -0.25 -11.94
C ALA A 36 -0.32 1.26 -12.21
N VAL A 37 0.50 1.98 -11.44
CA VAL A 37 0.74 3.43 -11.61
C VAL A 37 1.42 3.71 -12.95
N GLU A 38 2.51 2.99 -13.27
CA GLU A 38 3.26 3.15 -14.52
C GLU A 38 2.39 2.89 -15.76
N VAL A 39 1.62 1.79 -15.76
CA VAL A 39 0.71 1.47 -16.88
C VAL A 39 -0.41 2.51 -16.99
N LEU A 40 -0.94 2.98 -15.86
CA LEU A 40 -2.00 4.00 -15.85
C LEU A 40 -1.50 5.33 -16.44
N GLU A 41 -0.23 5.69 -16.23
CA GLU A 41 0.39 6.91 -16.76
C GLU A 41 0.45 6.94 -18.30
N GLU A 42 0.49 5.80 -18.96
CA GLU A 42 0.51 5.69 -20.42
C GLU A 42 -0.85 6.04 -21.08
N PHE A 43 -1.95 6.04 -20.31
CA PHE A 43 -3.26 6.45 -20.82
C PHE A 43 -3.40 7.97 -20.85
N PRO A 44 -4.20 8.54 -21.79
CA PRO A 44 -4.56 9.97 -21.80
C PRO A 44 -5.19 10.42 -20.48
N ALA A 45 -4.95 11.66 -20.06
CA ALA A 45 -5.34 12.18 -18.74
C ALA A 45 -6.83 12.00 -18.40
N ASP A 46 -7.72 12.22 -19.38
CA ASP A 46 -9.16 12.03 -19.20
C ASP A 46 -9.53 10.56 -19.02
N ARG A 47 -8.84 9.65 -19.72
CA ARG A 47 -9.05 8.21 -19.60
C ARG A 47 -8.49 7.67 -18.28
N ARG A 48 -7.32 8.16 -17.83
CA ARG A 48 -6.77 7.85 -16.50
C ARG A 48 -7.77 8.11 -15.39
N GLN A 49 -8.42 9.27 -15.42
CA GLN A 49 -9.43 9.62 -14.42
C GLN A 49 -10.61 8.65 -14.42
N ARG A 50 -11.10 8.25 -15.60
CA ARG A 50 -12.21 7.29 -15.70
C ARG A 50 -11.81 5.89 -15.25
N ILE A 51 -10.60 5.42 -15.62
CA ILE A 51 -10.08 4.14 -15.16
C ILE A 51 -9.95 4.14 -13.64
N ALA A 52 -9.33 5.18 -13.07
CA ALA A 52 -9.17 5.31 -11.64
C ALA A 52 -10.51 5.38 -10.89
N ALA A 53 -11.49 6.10 -11.42
CA ALA A 53 -12.83 6.18 -10.82
C ALA A 53 -13.57 4.83 -10.75
N ALA A 54 -13.14 3.84 -11.51
CA ALA A 54 -13.78 2.52 -11.57
C ALA A 54 -13.27 1.52 -10.54
N ASP A 55 -12.22 1.86 -9.75
CA ASP A 55 -11.66 0.98 -8.71
C ASP A 55 -11.37 1.75 -7.42
N SER A 56 -11.51 1.07 -6.29
CA SER A 56 -11.26 1.65 -4.95
C SER A 56 -9.80 2.07 -4.72
N ALA A 57 -8.85 1.49 -5.44
CA ALA A 57 -7.43 1.85 -5.40
C ALA A 57 -7.08 3.03 -6.34
N GLY A 58 -7.99 3.42 -7.23
CA GLY A 58 -7.70 4.39 -8.28
C GLY A 58 -7.31 5.77 -7.77
N GLU A 59 -7.92 6.25 -6.69
CA GLU A 59 -7.52 7.50 -6.06
C GLU A 59 -6.08 7.44 -5.53
N GLN A 60 -5.66 6.29 -5.01
CA GLN A 60 -4.28 6.07 -4.59
C GLN A 60 -3.34 6.09 -5.79
N TRP A 61 -3.65 5.39 -6.88
CA TRP A 61 -2.83 5.40 -8.10
C TRP A 61 -2.60 6.81 -8.64
N LEU A 62 -3.64 7.65 -8.65
CA LEU A 62 -3.51 9.05 -9.12
C LEU A 62 -2.61 9.89 -8.20
N ARG A 63 -2.64 9.66 -6.90
CA ARG A 63 -1.75 10.34 -5.94
C ARG A 63 -0.31 9.87 -6.10
N ASP A 64 -0.12 8.57 -6.29
CA ASP A 64 1.20 7.94 -6.33
C ASP A 64 2.01 8.33 -7.57
N GLN A 65 1.34 8.78 -8.64
CA GLN A 65 1.98 9.41 -9.81
C GLN A 65 2.83 10.65 -9.46
N GLY A 66 2.52 11.32 -8.35
CA GLY A 66 3.29 12.48 -7.88
C GLY A 66 4.66 12.16 -7.29
N TYR A 67 4.95 10.88 -6.98
CA TYR A 67 6.23 10.46 -6.45
C TYR A 67 7.21 10.07 -7.56
N ALA A 68 8.51 10.18 -7.28
CA ALA A 68 9.56 9.80 -8.23
C ALA A 68 9.50 8.30 -8.56
N GLU A 69 9.86 7.95 -9.79
CA GLU A 69 10.05 6.55 -10.17
C GLU A 69 11.10 5.89 -9.26
N GLY A 70 10.91 4.61 -8.95
CA GLY A 70 11.79 3.88 -8.04
C GLY A 70 11.73 4.34 -6.58
N SER A 71 10.73 5.14 -6.18
CA SER A 71 10.48 5.50 -4.80
C SER A 71 9.43 4.62 -4.13
N VAL A 72 9.47 4.54 -2.79
CA VAL A 72 8.47 3.82 -1.99
C VAL A 72 7.05 4.36 -2.24
N GLY A 73 6.92 5.67 -2.50
CA GLY A 73 5.65 6.31 -2.78
C GLY A 73 4.90 5.72 -3.98
N ARG A 74 5.64 5.25 -4.99
CA ARG A 74 5.05 4.56 -6.16
C ARG A 74 4.51 3.17 -5.86
N LEU A 75 4.92 2.57 -4.74
CA LEU A 75 4.60 1.19 -4.36
C LEU A 75 3.56 1.11 -3.26
N MET A 76 3.05 2.25 -2.79
CA MET A 76 2.11 2.30 -1.68
C MET A 76 0.75 1.72 -2.05
N GLU A 77 0.12 1.15 -1.03
CA GLU A 77 -1.29 0.81 -1.01
C GLU A 77 -2.00 1.65 0.07
N LYS A 78 -3.30 1.83 -0.08
CA LYS A 78 -4.10 2.48 0.95
C LYS A 78 -4.00 1.71 2.27
N PRO A 79 -3.66 2.35 3.40
CA PRO A 79 -3.62 1.67 4.68
C PRO A 79 -5.03 1.25 5.09
N LEU A 80 -5.16 -0.02 5.48
CA LEU A 80 -6.37 -0.58 6.04
C LEU A 80 -6.24 -0.66 7.57
N ALA A 81 -7.36 -0.82 8.27
CA ALA A 81 -7.39 -0.97 9.73
C ALA A 81 -6.62 0.14 10.47
N VAL A 82 -6.90 1.40 10.13
CA VAL A 82 -6.36 2.59 10.79
C VAL A 82 -7.34 3.04 11.87
N PHE A 83 -6.88 3.16 13.11
CA PHE A 83 -7.70 3.50 14.27
C PHE A 83 -7.05 4.58 15.15
N PRO A 84 -7.86 5.44 15.77
CA PRO A 84 -7.40 6.30 16.86
C PRO A 84 -6.84 5.47 18.03
N ARG A 85 -5.82 5.99 18.72
CA ARG A 85 -5.21 5.35 19.89
C ARG A 85 -6.19 5.07 21.05
N THR A 86 -7.27 5.84 21.12
CA THR A 86 -8.32 5.74 22.15
C THR A 86 -9.39 4.71 21.83
N THR A 87 -9.34 4.07 20.65
CA THR A 87 -10.30 3.04 20.25
C THR A 87 -10.22 1.84 21.21
N LEU A 88 -11.34 1.40 21.72
CA LEU A 88 -11.42 0.20 22.57
C LEU A 88 -11.20 -1.06 21.74
N ILE A 89 -10.59 -2.07 22.34
CA ILE A 89 -10.31 -3.36 21.68
C ILE A 89 -11.59 -3.97 21.10
N ARG A 90 -12.69 -4.00 21.86
CA ARG A 90 -13.97 -4.52 21.36
C ARG A 90 -14.48 -3.82 20.10
N ASP A 91 -14.29 -2.48 20.02
CA ASP A 91 -14.78 -1.69 18.90
C ASP A 91 -13.89 -1.90 17.66
N ALA A 92 -12.57 -2.03 17.86
CA ALA A 92 -11.62 -2.39 16.81
C ALA A 92 -11.91 -3.79 16.25
N VAL A 93 -12.14 -4.78 17.12
CA VAL A 93 -12.49 -6.16 16.72
C VAL A 93 -13.79 -6.18 15.90
N GLU A 94 -14.82 -5.44 16.33
CA GLU A 94 -16.09 -5.38 15.59
C GLU A 94 -15.88 -4.76 14.19
N ALA A 95 -15.15 -3.65 14.09
CA ALA A 95 -14.83 -3.03 12.80
C ALA A 95 -14.04 -3.97 11.88
N LEU A 96 -13.11 -4.74 12.43
CA LEU A 96 -12.29 -5.69 11.67
C LEU A 96 -13.06 -6.87 11.09
N ARG A 97 -14.16 -7.30 11.71
CA ARG A 97 -14.98 -8.44 11.24
C ARG A 97 -15.42 -8.31 9.78
N GLY A 98 -15.74 -7.08 9.36
CA GLY A 98 -16.08 -6.80 7.96
C GLY A 98 -14.85 -6.85 7.04
N MET A 99 -13.73 -6.30 7.49
CA MET A 99 -12.50 -6.16 6.70
C MET A 99 -11.83 -7.51 6.43
N VAL A 100 -11.68 -8.36 7.45
CA VAL A 100 -10.97 -9.65 7.34
C VAL A 100 -11.65 -10.67 6.43
N ARG A 101 -12.93 -10.48 6.13
CA ARG A 101 -13.64 -11.32 5.15
C ARG A 101 -13.25 -11.02 3.71
N GLN A 102 -12.72 -9.84 3.45
CA GLN A 102 -12.43 -9.33 2.11
C GLN A 102 -10.93 -9.25 1.84
N THR A 103 -10.12 -9.04 2.88
CA THR A 103 -8.68 -8.85 2.74
C THR A 103 -7.92 -9.37 3.95
N LEU A 104 -6.63 -9.68 3.74
CA LEU A 104 -5.73 -10.06 4.82
C LEU A 104 -5.31 -8.83 5.62
N VAL A 105 -5.73 -8.77 6.88
CA VAL A 105 -5.29 -7.75 7.83
C VAL A 105 -4.25 -8.36 8.78
N THR A 106 -3.02 -7.90 8.68
CA THR A 106 -1.90 -8.36 9.54
C THR A 106 -1.69 -7.43 10.72
N TYR A 107 -1.84 -6.13 10.50
CA TYR A 107 -1.61 -5.07 11.47
C TYR A 107 -2.77 -4.08 11.53
N LEU A 108 -2.99 -3.53 12.73
CA LEU A 108 -3.78 -2.33 12.96
C LEU A 108 -2.79 -1.17 13.12
N TRP A 109 -3.01 -0.12 12.38
CA TRP A 109 -2.23 1.11 12.47
C TRP A 109 -2.90 2.06 13.43
N VAL A 110 -2.17 2.46 14.45
CA VAL A 110 -2.69 3.33 15.51
C VAL A 110 -2.18 4.74 15.28
N VAL A 111 -3.11 5.69 15.21
CA VAL A 111 -2.79 7.11 14.97
C VAL A 111 -3.20 7.97 16.17
N ASP A 112 -2.52 9.11 16.33
CA ASP A 112 -2.87 10.14 17.30
C ASP A 112 -4.00 11.06 16.76
N GLU A 113 -4.37 12.07 17.53
CA GLU A 113 -5.38 13.07 17.17
C GLU A 113 -5.03 13.88 15.91
N GLY A 114 -3.73 13.99 15.60
CA GLY A 114 -3.21 14.62 14.39
C GLY A 114 -3.03 13.67 13.21
N HIS A 115 -3.58 12.45 13.28
CA HIS A 115 -3.38 11.38 12.27
C HIS A 115 -1.92 10.97 12.05
N ARG A 116 -1.03 11.22 13.02
CA ARG A 116 0.35 10.73 12.98
C ARG A 116 0.41 9.30 13.46
N LEU A 117 1.29 8.51 12.85
CA LEU A 117 1.52 7.12 13.26
C LEU A 117 2.07 7.08 14.69
N ALA A 118 1.26 6.61 15.63
CA ALA A 118 1.58 6.50 17.05
C ALA A 118 2.05 5.09 17.42
N GLY A 119 1.45 4.06 16.78
CA GLY A 119 1.74 2.67 17.13
C GLY A 119 1.26 1.68 16.09
N VAL A 120 1.55 0.42 16.36
CA VAL A 120 1.07 -0.73 15.59
C VAL A 120 0.61 -1.82 16.54
N VAL A 121 -0.49 -2.48 16.21
CA VAL A 121 -0.96 -3.69 16.91
C VAL A 121 -1.00 -4.84 15.91
N ALA A 122 -0.30 -5.94 16.21
CA ALA A 122 -0.45 -7.14 15.41
C ALA A 122 -1.86 -7.73 15.64
N PHE A 123 -2.52 -8.17 14.57
CA PHE A 123 -3.89 -8.71 14.65
C PHE A 123 -4.04 -9.80 15.74
N ARG A 124 -3.02 -10.64 15.92
CA ARG A 124 -3.01 -11.70 16.95
C ARG A 124 -3.07 -11.15 18.37
N GLU A 125 -2.55 -9.96 18.66
CA GLU A 125 -2.54 -9.38 20.00
C GLU A 125 -3.94 -9.10 20.52
N LEU A 126 -4.90 -8.87 19.61
CA LEU A 126 -6.32 -8.69 19.98
C LEU A 126 -6.93 -9.95 20.61
N LEU A 127 -6.33 -11.13 20.39
CA LEU A 127 -6.81 -12.39 20.98
C LEU A 127 -6.51 -12.49 22.49
N TYR A 128 -5.55 -11.70 22.97
CA TYR A 128 -5.09 -11.71 24.36
C TYR A 128 -5.46 -10.42 25.11
N ALA A 129 -5.94 -9.41 24.39
CA ALA A 129 -6.30 -8.12 24.96
C ALA A 129 -7.71 -8.17 25.59
N ASP A 130 -7.90 -7.43 26.67
CA ASP A 130 -9.22 -7.27 27.29
C ASP A 130 -10.07 -6.26 26.49
N ASP A 131 -11.35 -6.54 26.33
CA ASP A 131 -12.32 -5.72 25.60
C ASP A 131 -12.37 -4.25 26.04
N GLY A 132 -12.09 -3.99 27.31
CA GLY A 132 -12.09 -2.66 27.92
C GLY A 132 -10.78 -1.87 27.76
N GLN A 133 -9.71 -2.50 27.30
CA GLN A 133 -8.46 -1.81 27.01
C GLN A 133 -8.60 -0.97 25.72
N THR A 134 -7.73 0.04 25.59
CA THR A 134 -7.59 0.82 24.35
C THR A 134 -6.48 0.26 23.49
N LEU A 135 -6.44 0.62 22.20
CA LEU A 135 -5.33 0.27 21.33
C LEU A 135 -4.00 0.85 21.84
N ALA A 136 -4.05 2.00 22.53
CA ALA A 136 -2.85 2.59 23.15
C ALA A 136 -2.24 1.72 24.25
N ASP A 137 -3.05 0.90 24.94
CA ASP A 137 -2.59 0.04 26.04
C ASP A 137 -1.84 -1.20 25.54
N VAL A 138 -2.08 -1.62 24.29
CA VAL A 138 -1.55 -2.87 23.72
C VAL A 138 -0.62 -2.66 22.52
N MET A 139 -0.55 -1.44 21.98
CA MET A 139 0.26 -1.15 20.79
C MET A 139 1.76 -1.18 21.08
N VAL A 140 2.54 -1.55 20.09
CA VAL A 140 3.96 -1.22 20.01
C VAL A 140 4.09 0.23 19.58
N SER A 141 4.57 1.08 20.49
CA SER A 141 4.70 2.53 20.26
C SER A 141 5.88 2.83 19.34
N SER A 142 5.78 3.93 18.58
CA SER A 142 6.83 4.42 17.68
C SER A 142 7.37 3.35 16.73
N PRO A 143 6.50 2.70 15.96
CA PRO A 143 6.91 1.65 15.03
C PRO A 143 7.87 2.23 13.97
N PHE A 144 8.68 1.36 13.41
CA PHE A 144 9.47 1.67 12.22
C PHE A 144 8.52 1.99 11.04
N PHE A 145 8.90 2.98 10.24
CA PHE A 145 8.17 3.35 9.02
C PHE A 145 9.15 3.71 7.90
N LEU A 146 8.68 3.62 6.67
CA LEU A 146 9.35 4.13 5.48
C LEU A 146 8.81 5.52 5.14
N THR A 147 9.59 6.32 4.41
CA THR A 147 9.10 7.59 3.83
C THR A 147 8.78 7.40 2.35
N ALA A 148 7.80 8.13 1.83
CA ALA A 148 7.38 7.99 0.43
C ALA A 148 8.49 8.37 -0.57
N GLU A 149 9.35 9.32 -0.19
CA GLU A 149 10.46 9.80 -0.99
C GLU A 149 11.68 8.87 -0.98
N MET A 150 11.70 7.88 -0.07
CA MET A 150 12.81 6.92 0.03
C MET A 150 12.92 6.10 -1.25
N GLY A 151 14.15 5.98 -1.77
CA GLY A 151 14.44 5.13 -2.92
C GLY A 151 14.28 3.65 -2.60
N LEU A 152 13.96 2.84 -3.59
CA LEU A 152 13.72 1.41 -3.44
C LEU A 152 14.90 0.67 -2.76
N ILE A 153 16.13 0.94 -3.19
CA ILE A 153 17.32 0.28 -2.64
C ILE A 153 17.50 0.60 -1.15
N ASP A 154 17.33 1.87 -0.77
CA ASP A 154 17.44 2.29 0.62
C ASP A 154 16.33 1.67 1.48
N ALA A 155 15.11 1.62 0.94
CA ALA A 155 13.99 0.96 1.60
C ALA A 155 14.25 -0.53 1.83
N MET A 156 14.79 -1.23 0.83
CA MET A 156 15.16 -2.64 0.95
C MET A 156 16.25 -2.87 2.01
N HIS A 157 17.30 -2.05 2.03
CA HIS A 157 18.32 -2.10 3.08
C HIS A 157 17.71 -1.87 4.47
N ALA A 158 16.77 -0.94 4.59
CA ALA A 158 16.11 -0.64 5.85
C ALA A 158 15.21 -1.77 6.36
N VAL A 159 14.64 -2.60 5.47
CA VAL A 159 13.67 -3.65 5.82
C VAL A 159 14.28 -5.05 5.86
N VAL A 160 15.44 -5.30 5.23
CA VAL A 160 16.01 -6.65 5.03
C VAL A 160 16.19 -7.45 6.33
N THR A 161 16.46 -6.78 7.44
CA THR A 161 16.65 -7.41 8.76
C THR A 161 15.39 -7.44 9.62
N ARG A 162 14.29 -6.80 9.18
CA ARG A 162 13.08 -6.66 9.99
C ARG A 162 12.03 -7.73 9.75
N HIS A 163 11.96 -8.25 8.53
CA HIS A 163 11.06 -9.34 8.12
C HIS A 163 9.57 -9.10 8.43
N TYR A 164 9.12 -7.84 8.43
CA TYR A 164 7.70 -7.55 8.57
C TYR A 164 6.99 -7.76 7.22
N PRO A 165 5.78 -8.35 7.20
CA PRO A 165 5.03 -8.54 5.97
C PRO A 165 4.55 -7.23 5.35
N VAL A 166 4.28 -6.20 6.17
CA VAL A 166 3.79 -4.88 5.74
C VAL A 166 4.51 -3.79 6.54
N TYR A 167 4.90 -2.73 5.86
CA TYR A 167 5.56 -1.55 6.42
C TYR A 167 4.67 -0.32 6.26
N PRO A 168 4.48 0.50 7.30
CA PRO A 168 3.79 1.78 7.17
C PRO A 168 4.67 2.78 6.44
N VAL A 169 4.04 3.63 5.64
CA VAL A 169 4.68 4.73 4.93
C VAL A 169 4.14 6.04 5.46
N CYS A 170 5.02 6.92 5.88
CA CYS A 170 4.67 8.22 6.43
C CYS A 170 5.31 9.36 5.62
N ASN A 171 4.69 10.53 5.70
CA ASN A 171 5.31 11.78 5.24
C ASN A 171 6.29 12.35 6.30
N SER A 172 6.90 13.52 6.01
CA SER A 172 7.81 14.24 6.90
C SER A 172 7.23 14.57 8.29
N ASP A 173 5.91 14.75 8.36
CA ASP A 173 5.20 15.08 9.60
C ASP A 173 4.73 13.83 10.36
N ARG A 174 5.13 12.63 9.90
CA ARG A 174 4.75 11.31 10.41
C ARG A 174 3.27 10.95 10.22
N HIS A 175 2.54 11.63 9.34
CA HIS A 175 1.22 11.17 8.98
C HIS A 175 1.31 9.86 8.19
N LEU A 176 0.49 8.90 8.57
CA LEU A 176 0.37 7.63 7.83
C LEU A 176 -0.33 7.89 6.50
N ILE A 177 0.41 7.77 5.40
CA ILE A 177 -0.08 8.06 4.05
C ILE A 177 -0.26 6.82 3.19
N GLY A 178 0.36 5.71 3.57
CA GLY A 178 0.27 4.45 2.85
C GLY A 178 0.87 3.30 3.63
N VAL A 179 0.84 2.14 3.01
CA VAL A 179 1.57 0.95 3.44
C VAL A 179 2.23 0.30 2.25
N VAL A 180 3.32 -0.42 2.45
CA VAL A 180 3.97 -1.23 1.41
C VAL A 180 4.22 -2.63 1.93
N ARG A 181 3.87 -3.63 1.13
CA ARG A 181 4.18 -5.03 1.45
C ARG A 181 5.66 -5.32 1.18
N GLY A 182 6.29 -6.06 2.08
CA GLY A 182 7.68 -6.46 1.90
C GLY A 182 7.92 -7.19 0.58
N SER A 183 7.00 -8.07 0.16
CA SER A 183 7.07 -8.78 -1.13
C SER A 183 7.11 -7.82 -2.32
N VAL A 184 6.36 -6.71 -2.28
CA VAL A 184 6.31 -5.71 -3.36
C VAL A 184 7.66 -5.01 -3.55
N LEU A 185 8.34 -4.67 -2.44
CA LEU A 185 9.69 -4.09 -2.51
C LEU A 185 10.69 -5.01 -3.24
N PHE A 186 10.64 -6.32 -2.97
CA PHE A 186 11.53 -7.30 -3.59
C PHE A 186 11.14 -7.64 -5.03
N GLU A 187 9.85 -7.68 -5.35
CA GLU A 187 9.37 -7.88 -6.72
C GLU A 187 9.84 -6.74 -7.64
N GLN A 188 9.72 -5.48 -7.22
CA GLN A 188 10.11 -4.32 -8.01
C GLN A 188 11.60 -4.34 -8.35
N GLN A 189 12.46 -4.74 -7.42
CA GLN A 189 13.90 -4.88 -7.71
C GLN A 189 14.18 -5.86 -8.84
N THR A 190 13.44 -6.96 -8.90
CA THR A 190 13.61 -7.96 -9.96
C THR A 190 13.30 -7.38 -11.33
N PHE A 191 12.30 -6.50 -11.43
CA PHE A 191 11.96 -5.80 -12.68
C PHE A 191 13.03 -4.78 -13.09
N GLU A 192 13.52 -3.96 -12.16
CA GLU A 192 14.57 -2.97 -12.45
C GLU A 192 15.89 -3.62 -12.93
N ILE A 193 16.30 -4.73 -12.30
CA ILE A 193 17.49 -5.48 -12.73
C ILE A 193 17.29 -6.07 -14.13
N SER A 194 16.11 -6.60 -14.43
CA SER A 194 15.80 -7.17 -15.74
C SER A 194 15.76 -6.10 -16.84
N ALA A 195 15.23 -4.91 -16.54
CA ALA A 195 15.19 -3.79 -17.47
C ALA A 195 16.58 -3.19 -17.79
N GLN A 196 17.54 -3.29 -16.85
CA GLN A 196 18.91 -2.83 -17.05
C GLN A 196 19.81 -3.85 -17.77
N ALA A 197 19.39 -5.10 -17.84
CA ALA A 197 20.16 -6.20 -18.43
C ALA A 197 19.77 -6.52 -19.90
N GLY A 198 18.74 -5.87 -20.45
CA GLY A 198 18.25 -6.00 -21.83
C GLY A 198 18.56 -4.78 -22.67
#